data_5195b829ef5105b675e59fcaa89955b3
#
_entry.id   5195b829ef5105b675e59fcaa89955b3
#
_cell.length_a   1.000
_cell.length_b   1.000
_cell.length_c   1.000
_cell.angle_alpha   90.00
_cell.angle_beta   90.00
_cell.angle_gamma   90.00
#
_symmetry.space_group_name_H-M   'P 1'
#
loop_
_entity.id
_entity.type
_entity.pdbx_description
1 polymer ?
#
loop_
_entity_poly.entity_id
_entity_poly.type
_entity_poly.pdbx_seq_one_letter_code
_entity_poly.pdbx_strand_id
1 'polypeptide(L)'
;MRRPWRVAVVGGGIAGLAAAVRLRDSAPAGTEITVYEQSGVLGGKLRTGELAGQPVEFGAESFLMRDPTGAESAAVALARRLGLAEKIVHPTVGQAALVIDGGLRPIPGGTLVGVPGDLERVATVARPAADADTDGGRPLVGPDADISVGELVRSRFGDEVVERLVDPMLGGVYAGRADDLSLVTTMPALARTARVEHTLVGAVRAAQAAAPRAPGAPVFGTLAGGLSTLVEAAVTASGATIRRDAAVRELTATDTGWRLTVGPTRDPELVDVDAVVLAVPARPAARLLSGPAPAVAAGVGALDYASVALVTMALPQPRLPELSGFLVPSTEGLLIKAATFFTTKWGHLGRPDGLALVRASVGRYGEEAHLQRPDADLAATVHRELSAVLGTPLPAPVDGHVQRWGGALPQYAPGHADRLGAARTALRAAHPTLVLAGAGFDGVGIPVCVRSGETAAEEIITALGGSAR
;
A
#
# COMPACT_ATOMS: atom_id res chain seq x y z
N MET A 1 20.12 24.53 -30.42
CA MET A 1 19.16 24.19 -29.36
C MET A 1 19.34 22.71 -29.03
N ARG A 2 19.42 22.31 -27.74
CA ARG A 2 19.41 20.89 -27.37
C ARG A 2 18.03 20.33 -27.67
N ARG A 3 17.96 19.09 -28.18
CA ARG A 3 16.64 18.44 -28.37
C ARG A 3 15.97 18.23 -27.00
N PRO A 4 14.63 18.30 -26.92
CA PRO A 4 13.89 17.97 -25.70
C PRO A 4 14.21 16.56 -25.22
N TRP A 5 14.22 16.36 -23.90
CA TRP A 5 14.31 15.02 -23.34
C TRP A 5 13.01 14.24 -23.62
N ARG A 6 13.15 12.96 -23.89
CA ARG A 6 12.04 12.03 -24.02
C ARG A 6 12.08 11.03 -22.87
N VAL A 7 11.11 11.09 -21.99
CA VAL A 7 11.05 10.24 -20.80
C VAL A 7 9.82 9.35 -20.87
N ALA A 8 10.05 8.02 -20.78
CA ALA A 8 8.99 7.05 -20.65
C ALA A 8 8.72 6.72 -19.18
N VAL A 9 7.47 6.78 -18.75
CA VAL A 9 7.00 6.27 -17.47
C VAL A 9 6.18 5.01 -17.75
N VAL A 10 6.69 3.87 -17.32
CA VAL A 10 6.04 2.57 -17.52
C VAL A 10 5.24 2.21 -16.28
N GLY A 11 3.92 2.25 -16.39
CA GLY A 11 2.95 2.07 -15.32
C GLY A 11 2.21 3.36 -14.95
N GLY A 12 0.90 3.37 -15.20
CA GLY A 12 -0.01 4.50 -14.91
C GLY A 12 -0.62 4.48 -13.51
N GLY A 13 0.01 3.79 -12.55
CA GLY A 13 -0.34 3.85 -11.13
C GLY A 13 0.10 5.16 -10.48
N ILE A 14 -0.27 5.38 -9.21
CA ILE A 14 0.00 6.66 -8.52
C ILE A 14 1.50 7.00 -8.46
N ALA A 15 2.40 6.02 -8.36
CA ALA A 15 3.83 6.26 -8.39
C ALA A 15 4.31 6.80 -9.75
N GLY A 16 3.86 6.19 -10.86
CA GLY A 16 4.19 6.67 -12.20
C GLY A 16 3.59 8.04 -12.49
N LEU A 17 2.37 8.30 -12.07
CA LEU A 17 1.72 9.60 -12.25
C LEU A 17 2.41 10.69 -11.41
N ALA A 18 2.82 10.38 -10.17
CA ALA A 18 3.62 11.31 -9.35
C ALA A 18 4.97 11.62 -9.98
N ALA A 19 5.64 10.60 -10.57
CA ALA A 19 6.86 10.81 -11.34
C ALA A 19 6.63 11.73 -12.54
N ALA A 20 5.54 11.53 -13.29
CA ALA A 20 5.21 12.37 -14.46
C ALA A 20 4.92 13.83 -14.04
N VAL A 21 4.20 14.06 -12.94
CA VAL A 21 3.97 15.40 -12.38
C VAL A 21 5.31 16.05 -11.97
N ARG A 22 6.17 15.32 -11.24
CA ARG A 22 7.46 15.84 -10.80
C ARG A 22 8.40 16.14 -11.96
N LEU A 23 8.41 15.31 -13.01
CA LEU A 23 9.14 15.58 -14.25
C LEU A 23 8.63 16.87 -14.90
N ARG A 24 7.30 17.07 -15.00
CA ARG A 24 6.73 18.29 -15.56
C ARG A 24 7.12 19.53 -14.78
N ASP A 25 7.17 19.45 -13.45
CA ASP A 25 7.48 20.56 -12.58
C ASP A 25 8.98 20.96 -12.60
N SER A 26 9.89 19.99 -12.84
CA SER A 26 11.31 20.17 -12.56
C SER A 26 12.26 19.87 -13.71
N ALA A 27 11.82 19.17 -14.76
CA ALA A 27 12.63 18.93 -15.95
C ALA A 27 12.68 20.19 -16.86
N PRO A 28 13.66 20.30 -17.75
CA PRO A 28 13.73 21.41 -18.72
C PRO A 28 12.46 21.56 -19.54
N ALA A 29 12.09 22.80 -19.85
CA ALA A 29 10.95 23.11 -20.71
C ALA A 29 11.03 22.35 -22.04
N GLY A 30 9.90 21.83 -22.50
CA GLY A 30 9.83 21.03 -23.71
C GLY A 30 10.10 19.52 -23.51
N THR A 31 10.44 19.06 -22.28
CA THR A 31 10.55 17.63 -22.00
C THR A 31 9.27 16.90 -22.39
N GLU A 32 9.40 15.88 -23.23
CA GLU A 32 8.32 14.99 -23.65
C GLU A 32 8.19 13.85 -22.65
N ILE A 33 7.02 13.75 -22.02
CA ILE A 33 6.73 12.70 -21.02
C ILE A 33 5.62 11.82 -21.60
N THR A 34 5.86 10.51 -21.66
CA THR A 34 4.84 9.54 -22.08
C THR A 34 4.64 8.51 -20.98
N VAL A 35 3.38 8.35 -20.54
CA VAL A 35 2.98 7.31 -19.58
C VAL A 35 2.38 6.14 -20.34
N TYR A 36 2.95 4.96 -20.17
CA TYR A 36 2.46 3.70 -20.75
C TYR A 36 1.74 2.89 -19.69
N GLU A 37 0.47 2.61 -19.91
CA GLU A 37 -0.35 1.76 -19.05
C GLU A 37 -0.85 0.56 -19.85
N GLN A 38 -0.66 -0.66 -19.28
CA GLN A 38 -1.05 -1.89 -19.97
C GLN A 38 -2.56 -2.11 -20.01
N SER A 39 -3.31 -1.51 -19.08
CA SER A 39 -4.76 -1.60 -19.00
C SER A 39 -5.44 -0.36 -19.58
N GLY A 40 -6.75 -0.45 -19.82
CA GLY A 40 -7.57 0.69 -20.25
C GLY A 40 -7.80 1.75 -19.17
N VAL A 41 -7.29 1.54 -17.92
CA VAL A 41 -7.60 2.39 -16.76
C VAL A 41 -6.33 2.77 -16.01
N LEU A 42 -6.18 4.07 -15.72
CA LEU A 42 -5.09 4.60 -14.89
C LEU A 42 -5.40 4.49 -13.38
N GLY A 43 -4.38 4.77 -12.57
CA GLY A 43 -4.48 4.81 -11.09
C GLY A 43 -3.98 3.56 -10.40
N GLY A 44 -3.87 2.44 -11.12
CA GLY A 44 -3.48 1.16 -10.52
C GLY A 44 -4.47 0.74 -9.43
N LYS A 45 -4.03 0.75 -8.16
CA LYS A 45 -4.86 0.38 -7.01
C LYS A 45 -5.72 1.53 -6.44
N LEU A 46 -5.62 2.74 -6.97
CA LEU A 46 -6.57 3.83 -6.75
C LEU A 46 -7.69 3.66 -7.76
N ARG A 47 -8.78 3.06 -7.32
CA ARG A 47 -9.91 2.71 -8.17
C ARG A 47 -11.20 3.06 -7.47
N THR A 48 -11.75 4.22 -7.82
CA THR A 48 -13.11 4.60 -7.43
C THR A 48 -14.08 4.06 -8.48
N GLY A 49 -15.12 3.39 -8.04
CA GLY A 49 -16.26 2.97 -8.86
C GLY A 49 -17.56 3.53 -8.32
N GLU A 50 -18.67 3.02 -8.77
CA GLU A 50 -20.00 3.40 -8.32
C GLU A 50 -20.74 2.16 -7.78
N LEU A 51 -21.41 2.30 -6.64
CA LEU A 51 -22.29 1.29 -6.08
C LEU A 51 -23.55 1.98 -5.52
N ALA A 52 -24.72 1.56 -5.96
CA ALA A 52 -26.01 2.15 -5.57
C ALA A 52 -26.06 3.69 -5.71
N GLY A 53 -25.45 4.24 -6.79
CA GLY A 53 -25.40 5.66 -7.08
C GLY A 53 -24.41 6.46 -6.22
N GLN A 54 -23.46 5.81 -5.55
CA GLN A 54 -22.44 6.45 -4.73
C GLN A 54 -21.03 6.08 -5.19
N PRO A 55 -20.08 7.03 -5.21
CA PRO A 55 -18.67 6.73 -5.44
C PRO A 55 -18.12 5.91 -4.25
N VAL A 56 -17.46 4.80 -4.55
CA VAL A 56 -16.88 3.90 -3.55
C VAL A 56 -15.53 3.37 -4.02
N GLU A 57 -14.62 3.17 -3.07
CA GLU A 57 -13.28 2.67 -3.38
C GLU A 57 -13.27 1.14 -3.54
N PHE A 58 -12.90 0.68 -4.72
CA PHE A 58 -12.68 -0.74 -5.01
C PHE A 58 -11.20 -1.15 -4.85
N GLY A 59 -10.35 -0.24 -4.40
CA GLY A 59 -8.95 -0.46 -4.11
C GLY A 59 -8.53 0.16 -2.78
N ALA A 60 -7.45 0.95 -2.79
CA ALA A 60 -7.08 1.76 -1.64
C ALA A 60 -8.19 2.78 -1.35
N GLU A 61 -8.45 3.04 -0.06
CA GLU A 61 -9.54 3.93 0.34
C GLU A 61 -9.07 5.21 1.03
N SER A 62 -7.84 5.22 1.54
CA SER A 62 -7.33 6.33 2.32
C SER A 62 -5.81 6.38 2.32
N PHE A 63 -5.26 7.50 2.75
CA PHE A 63 -3.83 7.71 2.92
C PHE A 63 -3.52 8.31 4.29
N LEU A 64 -2.31 8.09 4.77
CA LEU A 64 -1.79 8.71 5.99
C LEU A 64 -1.62 10.22 5.77
N MET A 65 -2.08 11.03 6.73
CA MET A 65 -1.93 12.48 6.70
C MET A 65 -0.50 12.94 6.97
N ARG A 66 0.25 12.14 7.72
CA ARG A 66 1.64 12.42 8.10
C ARG A 66 2.55 11.24 7.75
N ASP A 67 3.79 11.54 7.49
CA ASP A 67 4.85 10.54 7.33
C ASP A 67 5.36 10.04 8.70
N PRO A 68 6.26 9.04 8.74
CA PRO A 68 6.82 8.51 9.99
C PRO A 68 7.62 9.52 10.82
N THR A 69 8.02 10.67 10.26
CA THR A 69 8.70 11.74 10.99
C THR A 69 7.73 12.74 11.61
N GLY A 70 6.43 12.62 11.33
CA GLY A 70 5.40 13.55 11.74
C GLY A 70 5.18 14.73 10.77
N ALA A 71 5.94 14.81 9.68
CA ALA A 71 5.75 15.81 8.62
C ALA A 71 4.51 15.50 7.76
N GLU A 72 4.08 16.47 6.96
CA GLU A 72 3.01 16.26 5.98
C GLU A 72 3.38 15.13 5.02
N SER A 73 2.43 14.22 4.76
CA SER A 73 2.68 13.12 3.85
C SER A 73 2.76 13.57 2.39
N ALA A 74 3.52 12.83 1.57
CA ALA A 74 3.64 13.13 0.14
C ALA A 74 2.28 13.07 -0.60
N ALA A 75 1.33 12.26 -0.14
CA ALA A 75 -0.02 12.23 -0.72
C ALA A 75 -0.78 13.52 -0.46
N VAL A 76 -0.68 14.08 0.74
CA VAL A 76 -1.29 15.39 1.09
C VAL A 76 -0.62 16.50 0.31
N ALA A 77 0.71 16.51 0.25
CA ALA A 77 1.48 17.49 -0.53
C ALA A 77 1.09 17.46 -2.01
N LEU A 78 1.00 16.26 -2.61
CA LEU A 78 0.55 16.09 -3.99
C LEU A 78 -0.90 16.58 -4.18
N ALA A 79 -1.83 16.18 -3.31
CA ALA A 79 -3.23 16.63 -3.38
C ALA A 79 -3.33 18.16 -3.32
N ARG A 80 -2.55 18.80 -2.44
CA ARG A 80 -2.48 20.26 -2.35
C ARG A 80 -1.88 20.89 -3.61
N ARG A 81 -0.78 20.33 -4.12
CA ARG A 81 -0.15 20.77 -5.39
C ARG A 81 -1.15 20.71 -6.56
N LEU A 82 -2.05 19.74 -6.55
CA LEU A 82 -3.07 19.51 -7.58
C LEU A 82 -4.38 20.27 -7.33
N GLY A 83 -4.45 21.16 -6.33
CA GLY A 83 -5.65 21.95 -6.02
C GLY A 83 -6.78 21.16 -5.35
N LEU A 84 -6.47 20.01 -4.73
CA LEU A 84 -7.45 19.13 -4.09
C LEU A 84 -7.48 19.25 -2.55
N ALA A 85 -6.79 20.24 -1.96
CA ALA A 85 -6.69 20.38 -0.51
C ALA A 85 -8.05 20.40 0.19
N GLU A 86 -9.02 21.18 -0.35
CA GLU A 86 -10.37 21.33 0.20
C GLU A 86 -11.24 20.07 0.03
N LYS A 87 -10.81 19.13 -0.81
CA LYS A 87 -11.49 17.83 -0.99
C LYS A 87 -11.02 16.77 -0.01
N ILE A 88 -9.95 17.04 0.77
CA ILE A 88 -9.47 16.09 1.78
C ILE A 88 -10.48 16.04 2.91
N VAL A 89 -10.98 14.85 3.18
CA VAL A 89 -11.90 14.55 4.29
C VAL A 89 -11.34 13.49 5.21
N HIS A 90 -11.80 13.47 6.45
CA HIS A 90 -11.30 12.60 7.51
C HIS A 90 -12.37 11.64 8.01
N PRO A 91 -12.01 10.50 8.61
CA PRO A 91 -12.97 9.62 9.23
C PRO A 91 -13.79 10.34 10.31
N THR A 92 -15.11 10.21 10.24
CA THR A 92 -16.02 10.68 11.29
C THR A 92 -15.95 9.75 12.50
N VAL A 93 -15.83 8.43 12.22
CA VAL A 93 -15.60 7.39 13.22
C VAL A 93 -14.28 6.73 12.91
N GLY A 94 -13.31 6.88 13.80
CA GLY A 94 -11.95 6.33 13.62
C GLY A 94 -11.71 5.02 14.38
N GLN A 95 -12.56 4.66 15.34
CA GLN A 95 -12.39 3.46 16.15
C GLN A 95 -12.72 2.21 15.34
N ALA A 96 -11.83 1.21 15.42
CA ALA A 96 -12.03 -0.11 14.84
C ALA A 96 -11.98 -1.19 15.93
N ALA A 97 -12.41 -2.40 15.58
CA ALA A 97 -12.42 -3.55 16.47
C ALA A 97 -11.59 -4.73 15.91
N LEU A 98 -11.33 -5.70 16.78
CA LEU A 98 -10.87 -7.05 16.45
C LEU A 98 -12.03 -8.02 16.68
N VAL A 99 -12.12 -9.05 15.87
CA VAL A 99 -12.97 -10.22 16.19
C VAL A 99 -12.16 -11.14 17.10
N ILE A 100 -12.60 -11.33 18.32
CA ILE A 100 -11.96 -12.21 19.29
C ILE A 100 -13.00 -13.15 19.89
N ASP A 101 -12.79 -14.43 19.72
CA ASP A 101 -13.70 -15.50 20.15
C ASP A 101 -15.14 -15.25 19.62
N GLY A 102 -15.21 -14.89 18.33
CA GLY A 102 -16.47 -14.60 17.61
C GLY A 102 -17.13 -13.25 17.93
N GLY A 103 -16.58 -12.45 18.86
CA GLY A 103 -17.14 -11.16 19.27
C GLY A 103 -16.24 -9.97 18.95
N LEU A 104 -16.84 -8.78 18.76
CA LEU A 104 -16.11 -7.55 18.52
C LEU A 104 -15.47 -7.03 19.83
N ARG A 105 -14.17 -6.77 19.80
CA ARG A 105 -13.40 -6.15 20.88
C ARG A 105 -12.68 -4.91 20.33
N PRO A 106 -12.71 -3.77 21.05
CA PRO A 106 -11.97 -2.59 20.61
C PRO A 106 -10.47 -2.89 20.44
N ILE A 107 -9.85 -2.32 19.41
CA ILE A 107 -8.38 -2.39 19.28
C ILE A 107 -7.75 -1.65 20.45
N PRO A 108 -6.82 -2.27 21.20
CA PRO A 108 -6.16 -1.62 22.34
C PRO A 108 -5.40 -0.37 21.90
N GLY A 109 -5.57 0.71 22.66
CA GLY A 109 -4.76 1.92 22.46
C GLY A 109 -3.31 1.74 22.92
N GLY A 110 -2.40 2.62 22.45
CA GLY A 110 -0.99 2.58 22.84
C GLY A 110 -0.17 1.51 22.13
N THR A 111 -0.68 0.98 21.00
CA THR A 111 0.06 0.04 20.15
C THR A 111 0.70 0.76 18.96
N LEU A 112 1.77 0.19 18.42
CA LEU A 112 2.36 0.57 17.14
C LEU A 112 2.10 -0.56 16.13
N VAL A 113 1.12 -0.37 15.24
CA VAL A 113 0.64 -1.41 14.30
C VAL A 113 0.39 -2.75 15.03
N GLY A 114 -0.30 -2.70 16.16
CA GLY A 114 -0.61 -3.88 16.96
C GLY A 114 0.49 -4.28 17.98
N VAL A 115 1.73 -3.83 17.85
CA VAL A 115 2.77 -4.14 18.86
C VAL A 115 2.55 -3.27 20.09
N PRO A 116 2.33 -3.87 21.29
CA PRO A 116 1.98 -3.14 22.50
C PRO A 116 3.12 -2.28 23.07
N GLY A 117 2.80 -1.03 23.43
CA GLY A 117 3.63 -0.21 24.31
C GLY A 117 3.19 -0.30 25.78
N ASP A 118 2.16 -1.12 26.08
CA ASP A 118 1.62 -1.35 27.40
C ASP A 118 0.88 -2.70 27.41
N LEU A 119 1.41 -3.67 28.15
CA LEU A 119 0.87 -5.03 28.16
C LEU A 119 -0.43 -5.17 28.96
N GLU A 120 -0.71 -4.27 29.91
CA GLU A 120 -1.96 -4.31 30.66
C GLU A 120 -3.17 -4.00 29.76
N ARG A 121 -2.98 -3.12 28.78
CA ARG A 121 -4.04 -2.70 27.84
C ARG A 121 -4.47 -3.76 26.85
N VAL A 122 -3.64 -4.78 26.61
CA VAL A 122 -3.96 -5.82 25.63
C VAL A 122 -4.70 -7.01 26.21
N ALA A 123 -4.86 -7.09 27.54
CA ALA A 123 -5.48 -8.21 28.24
C ALA A 123 -6.92 -8.55 27.79
N THR A 124 -7.63 -7.62 27.16
CA THR A 124 -8.97 -7.84 26.60
C THR A 124 -8.98 -8.58 25.26
N VAL A 125 -7.84 -8.66 24.58
CA VAL A 125 -7.72 -9.26 23.23
C VAL A 125 -6.68 -10.39 23.18
N ALA A 126 -5.62 -10.31 23.99
CA ALA A 126 -4.54 -11.30 24.01
C ALA A 126 -3.88 -11.39 25.39
N ARG A 127 -3.32 -12.54 25.73
CA ARG A 127 -2.54 -12.75 26.95
C ARG A 127 -1.06 -12.79 26.62
N PRO A 128 -0.27 -11.83 27.11
CA PRO A 128 1.19 -11.92 27.01
C PRO A 128 1.72 -13.13 27.74
N ALA A 129 2.89 -13.64 27.32
CA ALA A 129 3.60 -14.71 28.00
C ALA A 129 3.93 -14.32 29.47
N ALA A 130 4.07 -15.30 30.37
CA ALA A 130 4.24 -15.06 31.80
C ALA A 130 5.45 -14.17 32.16
N ASP A 131 6.58 -14.35 31.45
CA ASP A 131 7.81 -13.56 31.64
C ASP A 131 8.01 -12.59 30.47
N ALA A 132 6.91 -12.04 29.98
CA ALA A 132 6.93 -11.14 28.80
C ALA A 132 7.89 -9.97 29.02
N ASP A 133 8.72 -9.73 28.00
CA ASP A 133 9.55 -8.54 27.84
C ASP A 133 10.60 -8.29 28.95
N THR A 134 11.15 -9.35 29.50
CA THR A 134 12.24 -9.25 30.49
C THR A 134 13.45 -8.56 29.90
N ASP A 135 14.03 -7.56 30.60
CA ASP A 135 15.27 -6.89 30.22
C ASP A 135 16.45 -7.86 30.21
N GLY A 136 17.01 -8.15 29.06
CA GLY A 136 18.18 -9.02 28.89
C GLY A 136 19.52 -8.28 28.91
N GLY A 137 19.53 -6.97 29.18
CA GLY A 137 20.75 -6.14 29.23
C GLY A 137 21.44 -5.94 27.88
N ARG A 138 20.73 -6.20 26.77
CA ARG A 138 21.23 -6.03 25.40
C ARG A 138 20.12 -5.57 24.46
N PRO A 139 20.44 -4.89 23.36
CA PRO A 139 19.46 -4.51 22.35
C PRO A 139 18.66 -5.71 21.83
N LEU A 140 17.39 -5.44 21.46
CA LEU A 140 16.46 -6.46 20.97
C LEU A 140 16.88 -7.05 19.63
N VAL A 141 17.46 -6.20 18.77
CA VAL A 141 17.88 -6.56 17.41
C VAL A 141 19.30 -6.07 17.18
N GLY A 142 20.13 -6.87 16.55
CA GLY A 142 21.48 -6.47 16.17
C GLY A 142 21.51 -5.27 15.21
N PRO A 143 22.64 -4.54 15.12
CA PRO A 143 22.73 -3.30 14.34
C PRO A 143 22.37 -3.46 12.86
N ASP A 144 22.78 -4.57 12.25
CA ASP A 144 22.58 -4.86 10.82
C ASP A 144 21.55 -5.98 10.58
N ALA A 145 20.90 -6.48 11.65
CA ALA A 145 19.93 -7.56 11.51
C ALA A 145 18.58 -7.04 11.01
N ASP A 146 17.95 -7.82 10.13
CA ASP A 146 16.56 -7.69 9.75
C ASP A 146 15.86 -9.03 10.03
N ILE A 147 14.99 -9.01 11.01
CA ILE A 147 14.17 -10.17 11.42
C ILE A 147 12.71 -9.92 11.09
N SER A 148 11.86 -10.94 11.16
CA SER A 148 10.43 -10.72 11.00
C SER A 148 9.82 -10.02 12.23
N VAL A 149 8.72 -9.30 12.02
CA VAL A 149 7.95 -8.69 13.11
C VAL A 149 7.43 -9.76 14.06
N GLY A 150 6.94 -10.90 13.50
CA GLY A 150 6.43 -12.01 14.27
C GLY A 150 7.51 -12.64 15.16
N GLU A 151 8.73 -12.86 14.65
CA GLU A 151 9.85 -13.38 15.43
C GLU A 151 10.15 -12.48 16.63
N LEU A 152 10.27 -11.16 16.42
CA LEU A 152 10.53 -10.21 17.50
C LEU A 152 9.42 -10.23 18.55
N VAL A 153 8.17 -10.08 18.11
CA VAL A 153 7.03 -9.97 19.04
C VAL A 153 6.79 -11.29 19.79
N ARG A 154 6.88 -12.41 19.07
CA ARG A 154 6.67 -13.76 19.63
C ARG A 154 7.69 -14.08 20.73
N SER A 155 8.96 -13.76 20.49
CA SER A 155 10.03 -13.98 21.46
C SER A 155 9.88 -13.15 22.74
N ARG A 156 9.09 -12.06 22.68
CA ARG A 156 8.92 -11.13 23.81
C ARG A 156 7.55 -11.20 24.46
N PHE A 157 6.50 -11.36 23.68
CA PHE A 157 5.12 -11.29 24.17
C PHE A 157 4.34 -12.61 24.01
N GLY A 158 4.89 -13.58 23.27
CA GLY A 158 4.26 -14.88 23.02
C GLY A 158 3.32 -14.90 21.81
N ASP A 159 2.78 -16.10 21.55
CA ASP A 159 1.99 -16.40 20.34
C ASP A 159 0.69 -15.60 20.28
N GLU A 160 -0.04 -15.54 21.39
CA GLU A 160 -1.38 -14.96 21.39
C GLU A 160 -1.38 -13.47 21.02
N VAL A 161 -0.35 -12.71 21.43
CA VAL A 161 -0.19 -11.30 21.05
C VAL A 161 0.09 -11.17 19.57
N VAL A 162 0.92 -12.06 18.99
CA VAL A 162 1.17 -12.06 17.55
C VAL A 162 -0.11 -12.37 16.78
N GLU A 163 -0.76 -13.48 17.09
CA GLU A 163 -1.86 -14.03 16.31
C GLU A 163 -3.14 -13.20 16.40
N ARG A 164 -3.48 -12.68 17.59
CA ARG A 164 -4.72 -11.95 17.84
C ARG A 164 -4.62 -10.44 17.65
N LEU A 165 -3.41 -9.86 17.68
CA LEU A 165 -3.26 -8.41 17.63
C LEU A 165 -2.34 -7.95 16.51
N VAL A 166 -1.08 -8.45 16.43
CA VAL A 166 -0.10 -7.93 15.48
C VAL A 166 -0.41 -8.41 14.05
N ASP A 167 -0.68 -9.70 13.90
CA ASP A 167 -0.96 -10.33 12.60
C ASP A 167 -2.18 -9.72 11.89
N PRO A 168 -3.35 -9.54 12.52
CA PRO A 168 -4.47 -8.89 11.85
C PRO A 168 -4.20 -7.41 11.49
N MET A 169 -3.40 -6.70 12.26
CA MET A 169 -3.04 -5.31 11.94
C MET A 169 -2.11 -5.22 10.72
N LEU A 170 -1.08 -6.06 10.65
CA LEU A 170 -0.20 -6.16 9.48
C LEU A 170 -0.92 -6.79 8.29
N GLY A 171 -1.70 -7.83 8.52
CA GLY A 171 -2.53 -8.48 7.49
C GLY A 171 -3.57 -7.54 6.87
N GLY A 172 -4.06 -6.55 7.61
CA GLY A 172 -4.90 -5.47 7.09
C GLY A 172 -4.21 -4.63 6.02
N VAL A 173 -2.89 -4.43 6.16
CA VAL A 173 -2.07 -3.61 5.24
C VAL A 173 -1.45 -4.46 4.12
N TYR A 174 -0.82 -5.59 4.47
CA TYR A 174 0.01 -6.38 3.56
C TYR A 174 -0.67 -7.66 3.08
N ALA A 175 -1.77 -8.10 3.69
CA ALA A 175 -2.37 -9.42 3.55
C ALA A 175 -1.36 -10.57 3.82
N GLY A 176 -0.23 -10.27 4.46
CA GLY A 176 0.83 -11.20 4.85
C GLY A 176 0.76 -11.53 6.32
N ARG A 177 1.63 -12.42 6.76
CA ARG A 177 1.78 -12.81 8.17
C ARG A 177 2.91 -12.03 8.82
N ALA A 178 2.77 -11.71 10.09
CA ALA A 178 3.83 -11.04 10.88
C ALA A 178 5.14 -11.83 10.87
N ASP A 179 5.06 -13.16 10.84
CA ASP A 179 6.22 -14.07 10.80
C ASP A 179 7.03 -14.00 9.51
N ASP A 180 6.44 -13.52 8.42
CA ASP A 180 7.08 -13.42 7.09
C ASP A 180 7.53 -11.99 6.75
N LEU A 181 7.07 -10.99 7.49
CA LEU A 181 7.25 -9.58 7.17
C LEU A 181 8.45 -8.97 7.91
N SER A 182 9.38 -8.38 7.15
CA SER A 182 10.56 -7.66 7.64
C SER A 182 10.20 -6.54 8.60
N LEU A 183 10.84 -6.53 9.76
CA LEU A 183 10.74 -5.45 10.73
C LEU A 183 11.25 -4.11 10.16
N VAL A 184 12.38 -4.15 9.47
CA VAL A 184 13.04 -2.96 8.89
C VAL A 184 12.16 -2.31 7.83
N THR A 185 11.54 -3.11 6.97
CA THR A 185 10.73 -2.60 5.85
C THR A 185 9.33 -2.21 6.27
N THR A 186 8.68 -2.98 7.15
CA THR A 186 7.26 -2.76 7.49
C THR A 186 7.06 -1.86 8.71
N MET A 187 8.01 -1.87 9.65
CA MET A 187 7.96 -1.07 10.88
C MET A 187 9.30 -0.34 11.16
N PRO A 188 9.77 0.53 10.25
CA PRO A 188 11.11 1.13 10.34
C PRO A 188 11.34 1.97 11.61
N ALA A 189 10.29 2.55 12.19
CA ALA A 189 10.40 3.27 13.46
C ALA A 189 10.72 2.32 14.61
N LEU A 190 10.03 1.17 14.68
CA LEU A 190 10.28 0.13 15.68
C LEU A 190 11.66 -0.52 15.46
N ALA A 191 12.05 -0.77 14.21
CA ALA A 191 13.36 -1.32 13.89
C ALA A 191 14.50 -0.47 14.45
N ARG A 192 14.41 0.87 14.31
CA ARG A 192 15.42 1.80 14.85
C ARG A 192 15.52 1.74 16.37
N THR A 193 14.37 1.75 17.06
CA THR A 193 14.36 1.73 18.53
C THR A 193 14.72 0.37 19.11
N ALA A 194 14.34 -0.73 18.44
CA ALA A 194 14.71 -2.08 18.84
C ALA A 194 16.23 -2.37 18.79
N ARG A 195 16.99 -1.58 18.04
CA ARG A 195 18.47 -1.64 18.00
C ARG A 195 19.15 -0.96 19.18
N VAL A 196 18.38 -0.28 20.02
CA VAL A 196 18.90 0.46 21.18
C VAL A 196 18.25 -0.02 22.48
N GLU A 197 16.94 -0.25 22.45
CA GLU A 197 16.16 -0.62 23.62
C GLU A 197 16.34 -2.11 23.98
N HIS A 198 16.21 -2.43 25.26
CA HIS A 198 16.36 -3.78 25.80
C HIS A 198 15.01 -4.48 26.00
N THR A 199 13.91 -3.72 25.97
CA THR A 199 12.55 -4.23 26.08
C THR A 199 11.72 -3.77 24.90
N LEU A 200 10.77 -4.61 24.46
CA LEU A 200 9.92 -4.28 23.32
C LEU A 200 8.90 -3.18 23.66
N VAL A 201 8.41 -3.18 24.91
CA VAL A 201 7.58 -2.07 25.43
C VAL A 201 8.35 -0.75 25.35
N GLY A 202 9.64 -0.75 25.79
CA GLY A 202 10.53 0.41 25.70
C GLY A 202 10.70 0.88 24.24
N ALA A 203 10.98 -0.05 23.33
CA ALA A 203 11.17 0.25 21.91
C ALA A 203 9.90 0.85 21.27
N VAL A 204 8.71 0.32 21.57
CA VAL A 204 7.44 0.87 21.07
C VAL A 204 7.20 2.28 21.61
N ARG A 205 7.39 2.50 22.92
CA ARG A 205 7.23 3.83 23.53
C ARG A 205 8.21 4.85 22.96
N ALA A 206 9.48 4.46 22.78
CA ALA A 206 10.48 5.30 22.14
C ALA A 206 10.12 5.66 20.69
N ALA A 207 9.64 4.69 19.89
CA ALA A 207 9.19 4.92 18.54
C ALA A 207 7.98 5.86 18.47
N GLN A 208 7.02 5.73 19.39
CA GLN A 208 5.87 6.63 19.48
C GLN A 208 6.27 8.04 19.91
N ALA A 209 7.20 8.18 20.83
CA ALA A 209 7.71 9.46 21.31
C ALA A 209 8.50 10.22 20.23
N ALA A 210 9.18 9.51 19.32
CA ALA A 210 9.93 10.10 18.21
C ALA A 210 9.07 10.80 17.15
N ALA A 211 7.78 10.43 17.05
CA ALA A 211 6.83 11.05 16.13
C ALA A 211 5.51 11.37 16.85
N PRO A 212 5.52 12.35 17.77
CA PRO A 212 4.34 12.69 18.55
C PRO A 212 3.23 13.22 17.66
N ARG A 213 2.00 12.80 17.94
CA ARG A 213 0.81 13.31 17.29
C ARG A 213 0.08 14.28 18.21
N ALA A 214 -0.37 15.39 17.66
CA ALA A 214 -1.28 16.26 18.40
C ALA A 214 -2.57 15.50 18.75
N PRO A 215 -3.10 15.63 19.97
CA PRO A 215 -4.38 15.03 20.33
C PRO A 215 -5.47 15.42 19.32
N GLY A 216 -6.25 14.44 18.85
CA GLY A 216 -7.32 14.65 17.87
C GLY A 216 -6.87 14.88 16.42
N ALA A 217 -5.57 14.92 16.13
CA ALA A 217 -5.11 15.04 14.74
C ALA A 217 -5.51 13.81 13.93
N PRO A 218 -6.10 13.98 12.72
CA PRO A 218 -6.53 12.86 11.91
C PRO A 218 -5.34 12.04 11.43
N VAL A 219 -5.45 10.73 11.54
CA VAL A 219 -4.43 9.78 11.05
C VAL A 219 -4.59 9.55 9.56
N PHE A 220 -5.83 9.41 9.10
CA PHE A 220 -6.18 9.11 7.73
C PHE A 220 -6.96 10.24 7.08
N GLY A 221 -6.78 10.37 5.78
CA GLY A 221 -7.60 11.18 4.90
C GLY A 221 -7.97 10.42 3.63
N THR A 222 -9.03 10.85 2.98
CA THR A 222 -9.42 10.47 1.62
C THR A 222 -9.87 11.71 0.87
N LEU A 223 -10.31 11.56 -0.37
CA LEU A 223 -10.86 12.66 -1.15
C LEU A 223 -12.37 12.50 -1.30
N ALA A 224 -13.11 13.57 -1.01
CA ALA A 224 -14.53 13.65 -1.37
C ALA A 224 -14.65 13.50 -2.91
N GLY A 225 -15.48 12.54 -3.34
CA GLY A 225 -15.57 12.13 -4.74
C GLY A 225 -14.65 10.98 -5.16
N GLY A 226 -13.82 10.48 -4.22
CA GLY A 226 -12.98 9.29 -4.40
C GLY A 226 -11.55 9.61 -4.87
N LEU A 227 -10.66 8.62 -4.67
CA LEU A 227 -9.23 8.73 -4.97
C LEU A 227 -8.93 8.80 -6.48
N SER A 228 -9.87 8.41 -7.34
CA SER A 228 -9.73 8.63 -8.80
C SER A 228 -9.61 10.12 -9.16
N THR A 229 -10.13 11.03 -8.33
CA THR A 229 -9.93 12.47 -8.53
C THR A 229 -8.46 12.89 -8.43
N LEU A 230 -7.67 12.22 -7.56
CA LEU A 230 -6.22 12.44 -7.48
C LEU A 230 -5.52 11.96 -8.76
N VAL A 231 -5.95 10.82 -9.29
CA VAL A 231 -5.43 10.25 -10.53
C VAL A 231 -5.68 11.19 -11.71
N GLU A 232 -6.91 11.67 -11.87
CA GLU A 232 -7.31 12.58 -12.95
C GLU A 232 -6.57 13.92 -12.88
N ALA A 233 -6.45 14.49 -11.69
CA ALA A 233 -5.72 15.71 -11.48
C ALA A 233 -4.22 15.54 -11.75
N ALA A 234 -3.62 14.41 -11.38
CA ALA A 234 -2.22 14.11 -11.66
C ALA A 234 -1.98 13.94 -13.18
N VAL A 235 -2.88 13.26 -13.89
CA VAL A 235 -2.82 13.15 -15.36
C VAL A 235 -2.83 14.53 -16.00
N THR A 236 -3.78 15.38 -15.61
CA THR A 236 -3.91 16.74 -16.15
C THR A 236 -2.65 17.57 -15.85
N ALA A 237 -2.18 17.58 -14.62
CA ALA A 237 -1.03 18.38 -14.19
C ALA A 237 0.30 17.90 -14.82
N SER A 238 0.42 16.60 -15.11
CA SER A 238 1.64 16.06 -15.73
C SER A 238 1.84 16.57 -17.17
N GLY A 239 0.75 16.92 -17.87
CA GLY A 239 0.80 17.25 -19.30
C GLY A 239 1.46 16.15 -20.14
N ALA A 240 1.45 14.91 -19.66
CA ALA A 240 2.06 13.77 -20.32
C ALA A 240 1.15 13.21 -21.40
N THR A 241 1.74 12.64 -22.44
CA THR A 241 1.03 11.77 -23.37
C THR A 241 0.66 10.49 -22.67
N ILE A 242 -0.63 10.19 -22.55
CA ILE A 242 -1.12 8.97 -21.90
C ILE A 242 -1.42 7.92 -22.95
N ARG A 243 -0.78 6.76 -22.82
CA ARG A 243 -1.00 5.60 -23.69
C ARG A 243 -1.56 4.46 -22.85
N ARG A 244 -2.87 4.24 -22.97
CA ARG A 244 -3.59 3.11 -22.37
C ARG A 244 -3.55 1.92 -23.33
N ASP A 245 -3.82 0.72 -22.80
CA ASP A 245 -3.74 -0.55 -23.53
C ASP A 245 -2.39 -0.75 -24.25
N ALA A 246 -1.35 -0.11 -23.69
CA ALA A 246 -0.01 0.00 -24.25
C ALA A 246 1.02 -0.69 -23.34
N ALA A 247 1.00 -2.01 -23.33
CA ALA A 247 1.95 -2.79 -22.56
C ALA A 247 3.38 -2.64 -23.10
N VAL A 248 4.31 -2.16 -22.28
CA VAL A 248 5.74 -2.24 -22.58
C VAL A 248 6.20 -3.66 -22.28
N ARG A 249 6.75 -4.34 -23.28
CA ARG A 249 7.06 -5.76 -23.23
C ARG A 249 8.52 -6.06 -23.13
N GLU A 250 9.34 -5.19 -23.76
CA GLU A 250 10.80 -5.32 -23.76
C GLU A 250 11.43 -3.95 -23.58
N LEU A 251 12.61 -3.93 -23.01
CA LEU A 251 13.44 -2.76 -22.81
C LEU A 251 14.86 -3.11 -23.24
N THR A 252 15.41 -2.34 -24.18
CA THR A 252 16.77 -2.55 -24.70
C THR A 252 17.55 -1.26 -24.56
N ALA A 253 18.77 -1.33 -24.02
CA ALA A 253 19.69 -0.21 -24.01
C ALA A 253 20.17 0.11 -25.43
N THR A 254 20.30 1.39 -25.77
CA THR A 254 20.85 1.90 -27.02
C THR A 254 22.04 2.81 -26.73
N ASP A 255 22.79 3.21 -27.73
CA ASP A 255 23.92 4.14 -27.55
C ASP A 255 23.50 5.50 -26.96
N THR A 256 22.23 5.88 -27.10
CA THR A 256 21.74 7.21 -26.70
C THR A 256 20.59 7.18 -25.69
N GLY A 257 20.22 6.03 -25.19
CA GLY A 257 19.10 5.89 -24.26
C GLY A 257 18.49 4.49 -24.30
N TRP A 258 17.20 4.42 -24.55
CA TRP A 258 16.42 3.17 -24.43
C TRP A 258 15.48 2.99 -25.60
N ARG A 259 15.31 1.75 -26.00
CA ARG A 259 14.27 1.31 -26.93
C ARG A 259 13.25 0.45 -26.20
N LEU A 260 11.99 0.87 -26.27
CA LEU A 260 10.83 0.15 -25.75
C LEU A 260 10.13 -0.60 -26.89
N THR A 261 9.79 -1.88 -26.65
CA THR A 261 8.83 -2.62 -27.49
C THR A 261 7.46 -2.51 -26.84
N VAL A 262 6.54 -1.81 -27.50
CA VAL A 262 5.22 -1.46 -26.94
C VAL A 262 4.10 -2.13 -27.76
N GLY A 263 3.03 -2.52 -27.09
CA GLY A 263 1.81 -3.00 -27.74
C GLY A 263 1.76 -4.52 -27.97
N PRO A 264 0.87 -4.98 -28.86
CA PRO A 264 0.63 -6.41 -29.07
C PRO A 264 1.80 -7.13 -29.73
N THR A 265 1.91 -8.44 -29.48
CA THR A 265 3.02 -9.26 -30.01
C THR A 265 3.08 -9.29 -31.54
N ARG A 266 1.91 -9.20 -32.19
CA ARG A 266 1.81 -9.32 -33.66
C ARG A 266 2.10 -8.02 -34.40
N ASP A 267 2.02 -6.87 -33.70
CA ASP A 267 2.25 -5.55 -34.25
C ASP A 267 2.90 -4.65 -33.18
N PRO A 268 4.19 -4.90 -32.84
CA PRO A 268 4.90 -4.13 -31.84
C PRO A 268 5.37 -2.79 -32.42
N GLU A 269 5.20 -1.74 -31.64
CA GLU A 269 5.80 -0.44 -31.89
C GLU A 269 7.14 -0.33 -31.17
N LEU A 270 8.17 0.19 -31.87
CA LEU A 270 9.47 0.50 -31.28
C LEU A 270 9.55 1.99 -30.97
N VAL A 271 9.82 2.33 -29.72
CA VAL A 271 9.88 3.72 -29.25
C VAL A 271 11.24 3.97 -28.60
N ASP A 272 11.98 4.94 -29.12
CA ASP A 272 13.26 5.37 -28.56
C ASP A 272 13.06 6.55 -27.60
N VAL A 273 13.64 6.46 -26.39
CA VAL A 273 13.58 7.49 -25.35
C VAL A 273 14.93 7.67 -24.66
N ASP A 274 15.12 8.78 -23.95
CA ASP A 274 16.37 9.09 -23.28
C ASP A 274 16.45 8.47 -21.88
N ALA A 275 15.29 8.31 -21.20
CA ALA A 275 15.22 7.76 -19.87
C ALA A 275 13.90 7.03 -19.61
N VAL A 276 13.91 6.13 -18.61
CA VAL A 276 12.76 5.29 -18.26
C VAL A 276 12.56 5.24 -16.75
N VAL A 277 11.33 5.50 -16.31
CA VAL A 277 10.85 5.19 -14.96
C VAL A 277 10.00 3.92 -15.02
N LEU A 278 10.44 2.83 -14.38
CA LEU A 278 9.67 1.61 -14.22
C LEU A 278 8.82 1.69 -12.96
N ALA A 279 7.56 2.09 -13.11
CA ALA A 279 6.58 2.23 -12.03
C ALA A 279 5.55 1.06 -12.04
N VAL A 280 6.02 -0.13 -12.32
CA VAL A 280 5.25 -1.38 -12.37
C VAL A 280 5.62 -2.32 -11.23
N PRO A 281 4.78 -3.33 -10.89
CA PRO A 281 5.12 -4.33 -9.88
C PRO A 281 6.45 -5.05 -10.18
N ALA A 282 7.08 -5.60 -9.15
CA ALA A 282 8.43 -6.16 -9.24
C ALA A 282 8.59 -7.25 -10.30
N ARG A 283 7.62 -8.17 -10.44
CA ARG A 283 7.69 -9.24 -11.45
C ARG A 283 7.66 -8.71 -12.90
N PRO A 284 6.75 -7.81 -13.29
CA PRO A 284 6.85 -7.11 -14.59
C PRO A 284 8.14 -6.32 -14.76
N ALA A 285 8.60 -5.60 -13.73
CA ALA A 285 9.87 -4.87 -13.79
C ALA A 285 11.06 -5.83 -14.04
N ALA A 286 11.11 -6.95 -13.34
CA ALA A 286 12.16 -7.96 -13.53
C ALA A 286 12.19 -8.51 -14.96
N ARG A 287 11.02 -8.71 -15.58
CA ARG A 287 10.97 -9.12 -17.00
C ARG A 287 11.56 -8.07 -17.93
N LEU A 288 11.26 -6.78 -17.69
CA LEU A 288 11.81 -5.68 -18.49
C LEU A 288 13.33 -5.51 -18.26
N LEU A 289 13.81 -5.82 -17.07
CA LEU A 289 15.22 -5.75 -16.70
C LEU A 289 16.04 -6.98 -17.14
N SER A 290 15.41 -8.06 -17.54
CA SER A 290 16.10 -9.33 -17.83
C SER A 290 17.13 -9.22 -18.96
N GLY A 291 16.91 -8.34 -19.93
CA GLY A 291 17.87 -8.05 -21.00
C GLY A 291 18.98 -7.10 -20.53
N PRO A 292 18.67 -5.86 -20.16
CA PRO A 292 19.68 -4.85 -19.85
C PRO A 292 20.39 -5.05 -18.51
N ALA A 293 19.75 -5.65 -17.51
CA ALA A 293 20.30 -5.78 -16.16
C ALA A 293 19.88 -7.10 -15.47
N PRO A 294 20.32 -8.28 -15.97
CA PRO A 294 19.84 -9.59 -15.51
C PRO A 294 20.08 -9.85 -14.01
N ALA A 295 21.18 -9.39 -13.44
CA ALA A 295 21.45 -9.53 -12.00
C ALA A 295 20.46 -8.71 -11.16
N VAL A 296 20.11 -7.50 -11.61
CA VAL A 296 19.07 -6.66 -10.97
C VAL A 296 17.71 -7.30 -11.12
N ALA A 297 17.41 -7.85 -12.30
CA ALA A 297 16.15 -8.55 -12.58
C ALA A 297 15.93 -9.72 -11.61
N ALA A 298 16.94 -10.51 -11.32
CA ALA A 298 16.85 -11.63 -10.37
C ALA A 298 16.52 -11.13 -8.94
N GLY A 299 17.19 -10.09 -8.46
CA GLY A 299 16.96 -9.52 -7.15
C GLY A 299 15.55 -8.89 -6.99
N VAL A 300 15.10 -8.17 -8.03
CA VAL A 300 13.76 -7.54 -8.06
C VAL A 300 12.67 -8.60 -8.20
N GLY A 301 12.88 -9.61 -9.05
CA GLY A 301 11.89 -10.66 -9.35
C GLY A 301 11.61 -11.62 -8.20
N ALA A 302 12.48 -11.65 -7.19
CA ALA A 302 12.33 -12.50 -5.99
C ALA A 302 11.22 -12.01 -5.03
N LEU A 303 10.66 -10.81 -5.24
CA LEU A 303 9.60 -10.28 -4.40
C LEU A 303 8.27 -10.98 -4.69
N ASP A 304 7.72 -11.58 -3.65
CA ASP A 304 6.38 -12.19 -3.67
C ASP A 304 5.26 -11.18 -3.43
N TYR A 305 4.05 -11.60 -3.80
CA TYR A 305 2.85 -10.77 -3.68
C TYR A 305 1.66 -11.60 -3.19
N ALA A 306 0.90 -11.04 -2.27
CA ALA A 306 -0.42 -11.54 -1.91
C ALA A 306 -1.47 -11.03 -2.90
N SER A 307 -2.46 -11.89 -3.16
CA SER A 307 -3.68 -11.54 -3.87
C SER A 307 -4.84 -11.35 -2.89
N VAL A 308 -5.76 -10.44 -3.20
CA VAL A 308 -6.94 -10.17 -2.37
C VAL A 308 -8.18 -9.95 -3.21
N ALA A 309 -9.35 -10.20 -2.64
CA ALA A 309 -10.62 -9.74 -3.16
C ALA A 309 -11.28 -8.78 -2.18
N LEU A 310 -11.86 -7.72 -2.71
CA LEU A 310 -12.67 -6.77 -1.98
C LEU A 310 -14.12 -6.96 -2.40
N VAL A 311 -14.97 -7.31 -1.44
CA VAL A 311 -16.42 -7.50 -1.64
C VAL A 311 -17.12 -6.32 -1.03
N THR A 312 -17.70 -5.46 -1.86
CA THR A 312 -18.44 -4.27 -1.42
C THR A 312 -19.93 -4.50 -1.62
N MET A 313 -20.73 -4.15 -0.64
CA MET A 313 -22.19 -4.35 -0.62
C MET A 313 -22.89 -3.07 -0.22
N ALA A 314 -24.01 -2.79 -0.87
CA ALA A 314 -24.97 -1.77 -0.48
C ALA A 314 -26.13 -2.44 0.27
N LEU A 315 -26.25 -2.17 1.57
CA LEU A 315 -27.21 -2.79 2.48
C LEU A 315 -28.30 -1.78 2.86
N PRO A 316 -29.58 -2.10 2.69
CA PRO A 316 -30.66 -1.20 3.09
C PRO A 316 -30.83 -1.21 4.62
N GLN A 317 -30.61 -0.06 5.26
CA GLN A 317 -30.84 0.18 6.68
C GLN A 317 -30.31 -0.93 7.64
N PRO A 318 -29.03 -1.38 7.50
CA PRO A 318 -28.48 -2.38 8.40
C PRO A 318 -28.25 -1.77 9.79
N ARG A 319 -28.29 -2.63 10.82
CA ARG A 319 -27.81 -2.23 12.16
C ARG A 319 -26.30 -2.44 12.23
N LEU A 320 -25.54 -1.39 12.01
CA LEU A 320 -24.08 -1.40 12.14
C LEU A 320 -23.65 -0.77 13.47
N PRO A 321 -22.57 -1.28 14.10
CA PRO A 321 -21.97 -0.62 15.25
C PRO A 321 -21.32 0.72 14.85
N GLU A 322 -21.17 1.62 15.81
CA GLU A 322 -20.46 2.90 15.63
C GLU A 322 -18.93 2.68 15.59
N LEU A 323 -18.49 1.96 14.55
CA LEU A 323 -17.09 1.61 14.28
C LEU A 323 -16.76 1.93 12.83
N SER A 324 -15.49 2.19 12.55
CA SER A 324 -14.97 2.30 11.18
C SER A 324 -14.92 0.93 10.47
N GLY A 325 -14.89 -0.14 11.24
CA GLY A 325 -14.79 -1.52 10.76
C GLY A 325 -14.14 -2.42 11.78
N PHE A 326 -13.72 -3.61 11.34
CA PHE A 326 -13.02 -4.57 12.19
C PHE A 326 -11.99 -5.38 11.39
N LEU A 327 -11.03 -5.96 12.12
CA LEU A 327 -10.05 -6.92 11.62
C LEU A 327 -10.32 -8.30 12.20
N VAL A 328 -9.96 -9.34 11.45
CA VAL A 328 -10.21 -10.74 11.84
C VAL A 328 -8.89 -11.49 11.89
N PRO A 329 -8.45 -11.93 13.08
CA PRO A 329 -7.33 -12.84 13.22
C PRO A 329 -7.56 -14.13 12.41
N SER A 330 -6.49 -14.71 11.88
CA SER A 330 -6.58 -15.99 11.14
C SER A 330 -7.10 -17.14 12.03
N THR A 331 -6.88 -17.04 13.32
CA THR A 331 -7.34 -18.01 14.35
C THR A 331 -8.87 -18.09 14.47
N GLU A 332 -9.62 -17.09 14.01
CA GLU A 332 -11.09 -17.12 14.00
C GLU A 332 -11.69 -18.00 12.88
N GLY A 333 -10.86 -18.48 11.94
CA GLY A 333 -11.29 -19.40 10.88
C GLY A 333 -12.26 -18.83 9.85
N LEU A 334 -12.42 -17.49 9.79
CA LEU A 334 -13.28 -16.82 8.83
C LEU A 334 -12.54 -16.52 7.53
N LEU A 335 -13.28 -16.51 6.42
CA LEU A 335 -12.77 -16.14 5.11
C LEU A 335 -12.44 -14.64 5.05
N ILE A 336 -13.29 -13.79 5.64
CA ILE A 336 -13.02 -12.36 5.76
C ILE A 336 -11.84 -12.12 6.71
N LYS A 337 -10.95 -11.20 6.32
CA LYS A 337 -9.82 -10.75 7.17
C LYS A 337 -10.01 -9.34 7.72
N ALA A 338 -10.92 -8.56 7.13
CA ALA A 338 -11.26 -7.21 7.56
C ALA A 338 -12.61 -6.80 6.98
N ALA A 339 -13.29 -5.90 7.66
CA ALA A 339 -14.44 -5.18 7.13
C ALA A 339 -14.32 -3.68 7.41
N THR A 340 -14.81 -2.86 6.47
CA THR A 340 -14.92 -1.39 6.61
C THR A 340 -16.38 -0.99 6.44
N PHE A 341 -16.89 -0.19 7.34
CA PHE A 341 -18.22 0.41 7.28
C PHE A 341 -18.10 1.81 6.68
N PHE A 342 -18.12 1.91 5.34
CA PHE A 342 -17.81 3.16 4.64
C PHE A 342 -18.71 4.32 5.08
N THR A 343 -20.01 4.11 5.13
CA THR A 343 -20.98 5.16 5.49
C THR A 343 -20.90 5.60 6.96
N THR A 344 -20.39 4.74 7.85
CA THR A 344 -20.11 5.07 9.25
C THR A 344 -18.76 5.77 9.38
N LYS A 345 -17.75 5.25 8.70
CA LYS A 345 -16.39 5.79 8.74
C LYS A 345 -16.27 7.16 8.09
N TRP A 346 -16.90 7.34 6.93
CA TRP A 346 -16.80 8.53 6.09
C TRP A 346 -18.13 9.28 6.05
N GLY A 347 -18.27 10.34 6.84
CA GLY A 347 -19.53 11.10 6.98
C GLY A 347 -20.09 11.63 5.66
N HIS A 348 -19.23 11.93 4.67
CA HIS A 348 -19.66 12.40 3.35
C HIS A 348 -20.35 11.31 2.50
N LEU A 349 -20.25 10.03 2.87
CA LEU A 349 -20.93 8.91 2.23
C LEU A 349 -22.26 8.55 2.92
N GLY A 350 -22.60 9.21 4.04
CA GLY A 350 -23.87 9.03 4.75
C GLY A 350 -25.07 9.38 3.85
N ARG A 351 -26.15 8.58 3.95
CA ARG A 351 -27.35 8.73 3.12
C ARG A 351 -28.60 8.90 3.96
N PRO A 352 -29.54 9.81 3.55
CA PRO A 352 -30.81 9.99 4.27
C PRO A 352 -31.72 8.75 4.25
N ASP A 353 -31.61 7.90 3.22
CA ASP A 353 -32.40 6.65 3.10
C ASP A 353 -31.88 5.53 4.00
N GLY A 354 -30.78 5.74 4.72
CA GLY A 354 -30.17 4.76 5.61
C GLY A 354 -29.44 3.63 4.89
N LEU A 355 -29.21 3.73 3.56
CA LEU A 355 -28.39 2.75 2.81
C LEU A 355 -26.94 2.83 3.32
N ALA A 356 -26.39 1.68 3.69
CA ALA A 356 -25.01 1.58 4.13
C ALA A 356 -24.12 0.84 3.11
N LEU A 357 -22.92 1.37 2.92
CA LEU A 357 -21.87 0.75 2.13
C LEU A 357 -20.90 0.03 3.07
N VAL A 358 -20.77 -1.27 2.88
CA VAL A 358 -19.87 -2.14 3.67
C VAL A 358 -18.94 -2.87 2.71
N ARG A 359 -17.64 -2.86 3.02
CA ARG A 359 -16.63 -3.60 2.26
C ARG A 359 -15.94 -4.62 3.15
N ALA A 360 -15.86 -5.87 2.71
CA ALA A 360 -15.03 -6.89 3.32
C ALA A 360 -13.83 -7.21 2.43
N SER A 361 -12.71 -7.55 3.06
CA SER A 361 -11.48 -7.99 2.41
C SER A 361 -11.27 -9.48 2.66
N VAL A 362 -10.98 -10.22 1.59
CA VAL A 362 -10.73 -11.67 1.57
C VAL A 362 -9.36 -11.92 0.94
N GLY A 363 -8.70 -12.97 1.36
CA GLY A 363 -7.39 -13.40 0.87
C GLY A 363 -6.25 -12.99 1.80
N ARG A 364 -5.48 -14.00 2.19
CA ARG A 364 -4.20 -13.90 2.91
C ARG A 364 -3.12 -14.52 2.03
N TYR A 365 -1.90 -14.09 2.20
CA TYR A 365 -0.76 -14.69 1.50
C TYR A 365 -0.70 -16.19 1.74
N GLY A 366 -0.59 -16.97 0.65
CA GLY A 366 -0.63 -18.44 0.71
C GLY A 366 -2.04 -19.06 0.73
N GLU A 367 -3.13 -18.25 0.75
CA GLU A 367 -4.51 -18.73 0.82
C GLU A 367 -5.35 -18.28 -0.40
N GLU A 368 -4.73 -18.18 -1.58
CA GLU A 368 -5.36 -17.62 -2.78
C GLU A 368 -6.43 -18.52 -3.41
N ALA A 369 -6.54 -19.81 -3.02
CA ALA A 369 -7.51 -20.74 -3.57
C ALA A 369 -8.95 -20.22 -3.43
N HIS A 370 -9.27 -19.57 -2.33
CA HIS A 370 -10.60 -19.00 -2.09
C HIS A 370 -10.97 -17.87 -3.07
N LEU A 371 -9.97 -17.19 -3.64
CA LEU A 371 -10.18 -16.09 -4.59
C LEU A 371 -10.63 -16.56 -5.99
N GLN A 372 -10.57 -17.87 -6.25
CA GLN A 372 -11.01 -18.46 -7.51
C GLN A 372 -12.53 -18.80 -7.53
N ARG A 373 -13.22 -18.65 -6.39
CA ARG A 373 -14.66 -18.90 -6.29
C ARG A 373 -15.44 -17.89 -7.14
N PRO A 374 -16.64 -18.28 -7.67
CA PRO A 374 -17.53 -17.34 -8.34
C PRO A 374 -17.88 -16.14 -7.46
N ASP A 375 -18.10 -14.97 -8.07
CA ASP A 375 -18.41 -13.73 -7.35
C ASP A 375 -19.62 -13.86 -6.43
N ALA A 376 -20.68 -14.51 -6.91
CA ALA A 376 -21.90 -14.72 -6.14
C ALA A 376 -21.64 -15.56 -4.87
N ASP A 377 -20.81 -16.63 -4.97
CA ASP A 377 -20.49 -17.49 -3.84
C ASP A 377 -19.61 -16.76 -2.82
N LEU A 378 -18.66 -15.95 -3.31
CA LEU A 378 -17.80 -15.15 -2.46
C LEU A 378 -18.62 -14.09 -1.72
N ALA A 379 -19.49 -13.36 -2.42
CA ALA A 379 -20.37 -12.37 -1.84
C ALA A 379 -21.34 -12.97 -0.81
N ALA A 380 -21.96 -14.12 -1.12
CA ALA A 380 -22.85 -14.82 -0.19
C ALA A 380 -22.12 -15.29 1.08
N THR A 381 -20.89 -15.78 0.94
CA THR A 381 -20.08 -16.19 2.10
C THR A 381 -19.72 -14.98 2.97
N VAL A 382 -19.25 -13.90 2.35
CA VAL A 382 -18.90 -12.65 3.06
C VAL A 382 -20.12 -12.07 3.77
N HIS A 383 -21.30 -12.02 3.13
CA HIS A 383 -22.54 -11.54 3.75
C HIS A 383 -22.93 -12.37 4.99
N ARG A 384 -22.83 -13.70 4.90
CA ARG A 384 -23.11 -14.60 6.02
C ARG A 384 -22.12 -14.43 7.17
N GLU A 385 -20.82 -14.31 6.89
CA GLU A 385 -19.80 -14.12 7.91
C GLU A 385 -19.92 -12.74 8.58
N LEU A 386 -20.21 -11.67 7.82
CA LEU A 386 -20.51 -10.36 8.38
C LEU A 386 -21.71 -10.41 9.33
N SER A 387 -22.79 -11.10 8.95
CA SER A 387 -23.97 -11.28 9.80
C SER A 387 -23.63 -12.02 11.09
N ALA A 388 -22.78 -13.05 11.02
CA ALA A 388 -22.35 -13.83 12.17
C ALA A 388 -21.51 -12.99 13.14
N VAL A 389 -20.50 -12.25 12.63
CA VAL A 389 -19.62 -11.38 13.46
C VAL A 389 -20.43 -10.27 14.11
N LEU A 390 -21.41 -9.70 13.42
CA LEU A 390 -22.25 -8.63 13.97
C LEU A 390 -23.35 -9.14 14.92
N GLY A 391 -23.54 -10.48 15.01
CA GLY A 391 -24.55 -11.08 15.86
C GLY A 391 -25.99 -10.75 15.46
N THR A 392 -26.20 -10.28 14.23
CA THR A 392 -27.50 -9.93 13.70
C THR A 392 -27.56 -10.20 12.19
N PRO A 393 -28.69 -10.75 11.69
CA PRO A 393 -28.85 -10.92 10.25
C PRO A 393 -28.80 -9.57 9.53
N LEU A 394 -27.91 -9.47 8.56
CA LEU A 394 -27.87 -8.32 7.66
C LEU A 394 -28.95 -8.45 6.59
N PRO A 395 -29.55 -7.34 6.15
CA PRO A 395 -30.48 -7.36 5.03
C PRO A 395 -29.78 -7.81 3.74
N ALA A 396 -30.54 -8.34 2.79
CA ALA A 396 -30.00 -8.68 1.48
C ALA A 396 -29.43 -7.43 0.79
N PRO A 397 -28.23 -7.51 0.19
CA PRO A 397 -27.68 -6.37 -0.56
C PRO A 397 -28.58 -6.01 -1.74
N VAL A 398 -28.79 -4.71 -1.95
CA VAL A 398 -29.49 -4.18 -3.14
C VAL A 398 -28.55 -4.00 -4.32
N ASP A 399 -27.23 -3.91 -4.05
CA ASP A 399 -26.18 -3.84 -5.05
C ASP A 399 -24.87 -4.39 -4.45
N GLY A 400 -23.95 -4.87 -5.28
CA GLY A 400 -22.70 -5.44 -4.82
C GLY A 400 -21.65 -5.55 -5.92
N HIS A 401 -20.37 -5.47 -5.51
CA HIS A 401 -19.24 -5.60 -6.42
C HIS A 401 -18.12 -6.43 -5.80
N VAL A 402 -17.51 -7.30 -6.59
CA VAL A 402 -16.32 -8.08 -6.22
C VAL A 402 -15.15 -7.64 -7.07
N GLN A 403 -14.20 -6.95 -6.44
CA GLN A 403 -12.95 -6.54 -7.08
C GLN A 403 -11.82 -7.46 -6.67
N ARG A 404 -11.24 -8.19 -7.63
CA ARG A 404 -10.02 -8.97 -7.40
C ARG A 404 -8.78 -8.18 -7.74
N TRP A 405 -7.79 -8.29 -6.86
CA TRP A 405 -6.47 -7.71 -7.02
C TRP A 405 -5.42 -8.82 -7.00
N GLY A 406 -5.09 -9.36 -8.16
CA GLY A 406 -4.06 -10.40 -8.31
C GLY A 406 -2.66 -9.82 -8.14
N GLY A 407 -1.84 -10.42 -7.29
CA GLY A 407 -0.49 -9.94 -7.02
C GLY A 407 -0.43 -8.48 -6.58
N ALA A 408 -1.31 -8.09 -5.66
CA ALA A 408 -1.52 -6.69 -5.31
C ALA A 408 -0.58 -6.15 -4.24
N LEU A 409 -0.29 -6.96 -3.21
CA LEU A 409 0.40 -6.52 -2.01
C LEU A 409 1.75 -7.21 -1.91
N PRO A 410 2.87 -6.48 -2.02
CA PRO A 410 4.21 -7.05 -1.93
C PRO A 410 4.46 -7.60 -0.52
N GLN A 411 5.14 -8.75 -0.46
CA GLN A 411 5.52 -9.45 0.76
C GLN A 411 7.00 -9.18 1.05
N TYR A 412 7.26 -8.21 1.89
CA TYR A 412 8.62 -7.78 2.23
C TYR A 412 9.24 -8.71 3.26
N ALA A 413 9.84 -9.81 2.83
CA ALA A 413 10.55 -10.72 3.72
C ALA A 413 11.83 -10.08 4.27
N PRO A 414 12.36 -10.55 5.42
CA PRO A 414 13.64 -10.11 5.95
C PRO A 414 14.75 -10.06 4.89
N GLY A 415 15.57 -9.01 4.94
CA GLY A 415 16.61 -8.72 3.95
C GLY A 415 16.10 -8.10 2.63
N HIS A 416 14.80 -7.76 2.52
CA HIS A 416 14.26 -7.10 1.31
C HIS A 416 14.94 -5.76 1.03
N ALA A 417 15.11 -4.92 2.07
CA ALA A 417 15.73 -3.61 1.93
C ALA A 417 17.16 -3.68 1.39
N ASP A 418 17.96 -4.65 1.87
CA ASP A 418 19.34 -4.84 1.43
C ASP A 418 19.41 -5.33 -0.02
N ARG A 419 18.58 -6.32 -0.38
CA ARG A 419 18.48 -6.82 -1.76
C ARG A 419 18.12 -5.71 -2.74
N LEU A 420 17.15 -4.87 -2.36
CA LEU A 420 16.72 -3.76 -3.20
C LEU A 420 17.78 -2.65 -3.26
N GLY A 421 18.44 -2.33 -2.14
CA GLY A 421 19.55 -1.39 -2.09
C GLY A 421 20.70 -1.79 -3.02
N ALA A 422 21.10 -3.06 -2.99
CA ALA A 422 22.10 -3.63 -3.90
C ALA A 422 21.64 -3.53 -5.37
N ALA A 423 20.38 -3.91 -5.65
CA ALA A 423 19.81 -3.85 -7.00
C ALA A 423 19.80 -2.41 -7.55
N ARG A 424 19.37 -1.42 -6.76
CA ARG A 424 19.38 0.00 -7.15
C ARG A 424 20.79 0.54 -7.37
N THR A 425 21.75 0.17 -6.51
CA THR A 425 23.15 0.58 -6.65
C THR A 425 23.72 0.05 -7.95
N ALA A 426 23.51 -1.23 -8.27
CA ALA A 426 23.96 -1.84 -9.51
C ALA A 426 23.28 -1.20 -10.74
N LEU A 427 21.96 -0.95 -10.66
CA LEU A 427 21.21 -0.33 -11.74
C LEU A 427 21.69 1.09 -12.01
N ARG A 428 21.88 1.90 -10.98
CA ARG A 428 22.38 3.28 -11.11
C ARG A 428 23.80 3.34 -11.69
N ALA A 429 24.67 2.40 -11.33
CA ALA A 429 26.03 2.35 -11.84
C ALA A 429 26.07 1.98 -13.33
N ALA A 430 25.23 1.03 -13.77
CA ALA A 430 25.21 0.56 -15.16
C ALA A 430 24.29 1.42 -16.06
N HIS A 431 23.18 1.88 -15.52
CA HIS A 431 22.08 2.50 -16.27
C HIS A 431 21.43 3.67 -15.50
N PRO A 432 22.12 4.81 -15.33
CA PRO A 432 21.64 5.92 -14.50
C PRO A 432 20.34 6.56 -14.99
N THR A 433 19.95 6.33 -16.25
CA THR A 433 18.69 6.81 -16.84
C THR A 433 17.54 5.78 -16.79
N LEU A 434 17.70 4.69 -16.02
CA LEU A 434 16.67 3.70 -15.78
C LEU A 434 16.45 3.55 -14.26
N VAL A 435 15.26 3.91 -13.78
CA VAL A 435 14.95 3.96 -12.35
C VAL A 435 13.68 3.18 -12.00
N LEU A 436 13.59 2.69 -10.75
CA LEU A 436 12.48 1.90 -10.23
C LEU A 436 11.63 2.77 -9.29
N ALA A 437 10.30 2.69 -9.40
CA ALA A 437 9.37 3.37 -8.52
C ALA A 437 8.17 2.50 -8.14
N GLY A 438 7.60 2.75 -6.98
CA GLY A 438 6.34 2.16 -6.53
C GLY A 438 6.46 1.17 -5.38
N ALA A 439 5.32 0.59 -5.02
CA ALA A 439 5.16 -0.22 -3.80
C ALA A 439 6.13 -1.41 -3.71
N GLY A 440 6.49 -2.03 -4.82
CA GLY A 440 7.44 -3.15 -4.82
C GLY A 440 8.85 -2.77 -4.35
N PHE A 441 9.14 -1.48 -4.31
CA PHE A 441 10.51 -0.97 -4.10
C PHE A 441 10.66 -0.09 -2.87
N ASP A 442 9.63 0.68 -2.49
CA ASP A 442 9.76 1.68 -1.41
C ASP A 442 8.76 1.47 -0.27
N GLY A 443 7.80 0.60 -0.43
CA GLY A 443 6.79 0.30 0.58
C GLY A 443 5.36 0.55 0.12
N VAL A 444 4.42 -0.12 0.79
CA VAL A 444 2.97 0.03 0.59
C VAL A 444 2.49 1.36 1.18
N GLY A 445 1.51 1.94 0.53
CA GLY A 445 0.82 3.16 0.94
C GLY A 445 0.92 4.26 -0.10
N ILE A 446 -0.17 5.01 -0.27
CA ILE A 446 -0.25 6.08 -1.26
C ILE A 446 0.87 7.11 -1.07
N PRO A 447 1.15 7.61 0.17
CA PRO A 447 2.23 8.57 0.37
C PRO A 447 3.62 8.04 -0.03
N VAL A 448 3.88 6.77 0.27
CA VAL A 448 5.15 6.13 -0.06
C VAL A 448 5.31 5.98 -1.57
N CYS A 449 4.25 5.55 -2.26
CA CYS A 449 4.24 5.44 -3.72
C CYS A 449 4.41 6.79 -4.42
N VAL A 450 3.78 7.85 -3.90
CA VAL A 450 3.96 9.23 -4.42
C VAL A 450 5.42 9.65 -4.27
N ARG A 451 5.98 9.53 -3.07
CA ARG A 451 7.39 9.86 -2.80
C ARG A 451 8.34 9.08 -3.68
N SER A 452 8.09 7.79 -3.85
CA SER A 452 8.88 6.91 -4.73
C SER A 452 8.90 7.42 -6.17
N GLY A 453 7.75 7.83 -6.71
CA GLY A 453 7.66 8.42 -8.04
C GLY A 453 8.40 9.76 -8.16
N GLU A 454 8.23 10.64 -7.18
CA GLU A 454 8.94 11.94 -7.12
C GLU A 454 10.46 11.75 -7.10
N THR A 455 10.96 10.85 -6.25
CA THR A 455 12.40 10.51 -6.16
C THR A 455 12.93 9.95 -7.47
N ALA A 456 12.19 9.04 -8.11
CA ALA A 456 12.57 8.49 -9.40
C ALA A 456 12.68 9.57 -10.49
N ALA A 457 11.77 10.54 -10.50
CA ALA A 457 11.84 11.67 -11.42
C ALA A 457 13.08 12.54 -11.15
N GLU A 458 13.43 12.80 -9.89
CA GLU A 458 14.62 13.58 -9.50
C GLU A 458 15.91 12.85 -9.91
N GLU A 459 15.98 11.54 -9.77
CA GLU A 459 17.11 10.73 -10.25
C GLU A 459 17.28 10.85 -11.76
N ILE A 460 16.18 10.76 -12.54
CA ILE A 460 16.22 10.95 -14.02
C ILE A 460 16.70 12.36 -14.38
N ILE A 461 16.15 13.40 -13.74
CA ILE A 461 16.55 14.79 -14.00
C ILE A 461 18.05 14.99 -13.74
N THR A 462 18.55 14.42 -12.65
CA THR A 462 19.98 14.48 -12.29
C THR A 462 20.84 13.75 -13.33
N ALA A 463 20.45 12.55 -13.73
CA ALA A 463 21.18 11.74 -14.70
C ALA A 463 21.29 12.42 -16.07
N LEU A 464 20.17 12.92 -16.61
CA LEU A 464 20.13 13.59 -17.91
C LEU A 464 20.78 14.98 -17.86
N GLY A 465 20.67 15.70 -16.73
CA GLY A 465 21.31 17.00 -16.51
C GLY A 465 22.85 16.90 -16.36
N GLY A 466 23.34 15.84 -15.73
CA GLY A 466 24.77 15.57 -15.53
C GLY A 466 25.50 15.12 -16.81
N SER A 467 24.83 14.39 -17.68
CA SER A 467 25.37 13.99 -19.00
C SER A 467 25.52 15.15 -19.97
N ALA A 468 25.13 16.33 -19.55
CA ALA A 468 25.09 17.56 -20.35
C ALA A 468 26.25 18.52 -20.08
N ARG A 469 27.17 18.17 -19.17
CA ARG A 469 28.43 18.88 -18.89
C ARG A 469 29.58 18.04 -19.42
#